data_bf2dbde396ecd05a7f933a9a1daee854
#
_entry.id   bf2dbde396ecd05a7f933a9a1daee854
#
_cell.length_a   1.000
_cell.length_b   1.000
_cell.length_c   1.000
_cell.angle_alpha   90.00
_cell.angle_beta   90.00
_cell.angle_gamma   90.00
#
_symmetry.space_group_name_H-M   'P 1'
#
loop_
_entity.id
_entity.type
_entity.pdbx_description
1 polymer ?
#
loop_
_entity_poly.entity_id
_entity_poly.type
_entity_poly.pdbx_seq_one_letter_code
_entity_poly.pdbx_strand_id
1 'polypeptide(L)'
;MAAAGSAITFDVADCKIAAVNADASGSATTYQSSVDVPGITEVSLEPNFITNELKGDGGVVLAKKGKIDRLNFSCTYGELSIDVLDVLLGDTKAAAGSSDAETLTLGMTDASLPYFRIQFLINDLQTSGDSLAEVIVTLQKAQLTGGTLVSGSTDAFNQPTFTAEAIKPAGTPVQFGQIQFLETATGLTA
;
A
#
# COMPACT_ATOMS: atom_id res chain seq x y z
N MET A 1 19.19 -3.67 -25.43
CA MET A 1 19.31 -3.25 -24.03
C MET A 1 18.16 -2.30 -23.75
N ALA A 2 17.17 -2.73 -22.97
CA ALA A 2 16.21 -1.79 -22.39
C ALA A 2 17.00 -0.85 -21.46
N ALA A 3 16.65 0.43 -21.44
CA ALA A 3 17.27 1.37 -20.51
C ALA A 3 16.95 0.91 -19.09
N ALA A 4 17.96 0.78 -18.22
CA ALA A 4 17.74 0.49 -16.81
C ALA A 4 16.72 1.47 -16.25
N GLY A 5 15.62 0.96 -15.67
CA GLY A 5 14.53 1.77 -15.13
C GLY A 5 13.34 2.02 -16.06
N SER A 6 13.18 1.24 -17.12
CA SER A 6 11.99 1.25 -17.98
C SER A 6 11.37 -0.14 -18.00
N ALA A 7 10.09 -0.26 -17.67
CA ALA A 7 9.33 -1.49 -17.66
C ALA A 7 7.97 -1.33 -18.38
N ILE A 8 7.55 -2.37 -19.08
CA ILE A 8 6.17 -2.48 -19.59
C ILE A 8 5.41 -3.33 -18.57
N THR A 9 4.72 -2.65 -17.66
CA THR A 9 3.98 -3.31 -16.59
C THR A 9 2.69 -3.92 -17.12
N PHE A 10 2.41 -5.17 -16.75
CA PHE A 10 1.25 -5.89 -17.25
C PHE A 10 0.33 -6.42 -16.15
N ASP A 11 0.88 -7.02 -15.10
CA ASP A 11 0.08 -7.77 -14.13
C ASP A 11 0.52 -7.45 -12.70
N VAL A 12 -0.44 -7.36 -11.78
CA VAL A 12 -0.15 -7.28 -10.34
C VAL A 12 -0.06 -8.70 -9.81
N ALA A 13 1.15 -9.12 -9.46
CA ALA A 13 1.41 -10.50 -9.08
C ALA A 13 1.26 -10.78 -7.59
N ASP A 14 1.57 -9.79 -6.73
CA ASP A 14 1.56 -9.98 -5.28
C ASP A 14 1.37 -8.64 -4.56
N CYS A 15 0.74 -8.67 -3.36
CA CYS A 15 0.68 -7.52 -2.45
C CYS A 15 0.74 -8.00 -1.02
N LYS A 16 1.57 -7.35 -0.24
CA LYS A 16 1.70 -7.62 1.19
C LYS A 16 1.53 -6.36 2.00
N ILE A 17 0.91 -6.50 3.14
CA ILE A 17 0.75 -5.43 4.12
C ILE A 17 1.35 -5.86 5.46
N ALA A 18 1.88 -4.92 6.23
CA ALA A 18 2.45 -5.19 7.54
C ALA A 18 2.18 -4.03 8.49
N ALA A 19 1.62 -4.30 9.66
CA ALA A 19 1.37 -3.26 10.65
C ALA A 19 2.69 -2.60 11.11
N VAL A 20 2.66 -1.29 11.30
CA VAL A 20 3.79 -0.54 11.85
C VAL A 20 3.89 -0.82 13.35
N ASN A 21 5.03 -1.36 13.78
CA ASN A 21 5.28 -1.66 15.18
C ASN A 21 5.90 -0.46 15.93
N ALA A 22 6.86 0.22 15.31
CA ALA A 22 7.45 1.43 15.86
C ALA A 22 7.89 2.40 14.76
N ASP A 23 7.64 3.69 14.99
CA ASP A 23 7.98 4.78 14.08
C ASP A 23 8.42 6.01 14.88
N ALA A 24 9.66 5.99 15.34
CA ALA A 24 10.25 7.05 16.15
C ALA A 24 11.35 7.78 15.38
N SER A 25 11.40 9.11 15.52
CA SER A 25 12.45 9.92 14.90
C SER A 25 13.86 9.47 15.35
N GLY A 26 14.76 9.33 14.39
CA GLY A 26 16.13 8.89 14.62
C GLY A 26 16.32 7.37 14.75
N SER A 27 15.26 6.58 14.66
CA SER A 27 15.29 5.12 14.67
C SER A 27 14.76 4.55 13.36
N ALA A 28 15.06 3.30 13.05
CA ALA A 28 14.45 2.60 11.94
C ALA A 28 12.96 2.36 12.22
N THR A 29 12.10 2.61 11.23
CA THR A 29 10.71 2.18 11.29
C THR A 29 10.67 0.65 11.25
N THR A 30 9.97 0.04 12.20
CA THR A 30 9.84 -1.42 12.30
C THR A 30 8.41 -1.86 12.02
N TYR A 31 8.27 -3.07 11.51
CA TYR A 31 7.00 -3.64 11.08
C TYR A 31 6.78 -5.00 11.74
N GLN A 32 5.54 -5.39 11.88
CA GLN A 32 5.15 -6.75 12.22
C GLN A 32 5.36 -7.67 11.01
N SER A 33 5.09 -8.97 11.19
CA SER A 33 5.10 -9.93 10.08
C SER A 33 4.15 -9.47 8.98
N SER A 34 4.59 -9.58 7.73
CA SER A 34 3.75 -9.23 6.59
C SER A 34 2.64 -10.24 6.39
N VAL A 35 1.48 -9.74 5.97
CA VAL A 35 0.29 -10.51 5.61
C VAL A 35 0.07 -10.36 4.11
N ASP A 36 -0.18 -11.47 3.46
CA ASP A 36 -0.51 -11.53 2.04
C ASP A 36 -1.93 -11.04 1.79
N VAL A 37 -2.13 -10.25 0.73
CA VAL A 37 -3.45 -9.81 0.25
C VAL A 37 -3.86 -10.70 -0.91
N PRO A 38 -4.73 -11.71 -0.67
CA PRO A 38 -4.97 -12.76 -1.64
C PRO A 38 -5.86 -12.30 -2.81
N GLY A 39 -5.56 -12.78 -4.01
CA GLY A 39 -6.41 -12.60 -5.19
C GLY A 39 -6.51 -11.15 -5.68
N ILE A 40 -5.40 -10.43 -5.73
CA ILE A 40 -5.38 -9.05 -6.21
C ILE A 40 -5.82 -8.98 -7.65
N THR A 41 -6.71 -8.03 -7.95
CA THR A 41 -7.19 -7.75 -9.30
C THR A 41 -6.74 -6.40 -9.81
N GLU A 42 -6.59 -5.42 -8.92
CA GLU A 42 -6.22 -4.05 -9.30
C GLU A 42 -5.50 -3.33 -8.16
N VAL A 43 -4.47 -2.57 -8.50
CA VAL A 43 -3.84 -1.59 -7.61
C VAL A 43 -3.66 -0.27 -8.34
N SER A 44 -3.80 0.83 -7.62
CA SER A 44 -3.45 2.16 -8.11
C SER A 44 -2.71 2.98 -7.05
N LEU A 45 -1.83 3.86 -7.53
CA LEU A 45 -1.07 4.77 -6.69
C LEU A 45 -1.11 6.16 -7.31
N GLU A 46 -1.73 7.11 -6.61
CA GLU A 46 -1.91 8.48 -7.08
C GLU A 46 -1.26 9.50 -6.14
N PRO A 47 -0.34 10.35 -6.65
CA PRO A 47 0.24 11.40 -5.84
C PRO A 47 -0.73 12.58 -5.67
N ASN A 48 -0.84 13.07 -4.43
CA ASN A 48 -1.53 14.32 -4.12
C ASN A 48 -0.50 15.44 -3.97
N PHE A 49 -0.72 16.55 -4.68
CA PHE A 49 0.20 17.68 -4.71
C PHE A 49 -0.35 18.89 -3.98
N ILE A 50 0.48 19.50 -3.15
CA ILE A 50 0.24 20.86 -2.63
C ILE A 50 1.10 21.82 -3.43
N THR A 51 0.46 22.86 -3.96
CA THR A 51 1.14 23.93 -4.68
C THR A 51 0.92 25.28 -3.98
N ASN A 52 2.02 26.00 -3.77
CA ASN A 52 2.00 27.37 -3.26
C ASN A 52 2.46 28.31 -4.36
N GLU A 53 1.75 29.43 -4.55
CA GLU A 53 2.05 30.44 -5.53
C GLU A 53 2.33 31.78 -4.84
N LEU A 54 3.44 32.42 -5.19
CA LEU A 54 3.71 33.79 -4.85
C LEU A 54 3.19 34.67 -5.98
N LYS A 55 2.26 35.56 -5.67
CA LYS A 55 1.70 36.51 -6.63
C LYS A 55 2.23 37.92 -6.35
N GLY A 56 2.58 38.63 -7.43
CA GLY A 56 2.94 40.03 -7.40
C GLY A 56 1.73 40.96 -7.67
N ASP A 57 2.00 42.25 -7.83
CA ASP A 57 1.00 43.24 -8.17
C ASP A 57 0.28 42.86 -9.47
N GLY A 58 -1.05 43.03 -9.47
CA GLY A 58 -1.89 42.63 -10.62
C GLY A 58 -2.19 41.14 -10.74
N GLY A 59 -1.86 40.32 -9.70
CA GLY A 59 -2.18 38.91 -9.67
C GLY A 59 -1.26 38.02 -10.51
N VAL A 60 -0.16 38.55 -11.02
CA VAL A 60 0.83 37.77 -11.79
C VAL A 60 1.56 36.78 -10.89
N VAL A 61 1.63 35.50 -11.27
CA VAL A 61 2.38 34.49 -10.54
C VAL A 61 3.88 34.73 -10.73
N LEU A 62 4.57 35.08 -9.66
CA LEU A 62 6.02 35.33 -9.65
C LEU A 62 6.82 34.05 -9.39
N ALA A 63 6.29 33.16 -8.54
CA ALA A 63 6.91 31.89 -8.25
C ALA A 63 5.85 30.85 -7.90
N LYS A 64 6.12 29.59 -8.26
CA LYS A 64 5.29 28.43 -7.91
C LYS A 64 6.16 27.32 -7.36
N LYS A 65 5.77 26.76 -6.19
CA LYS A 65 6.43 25.62 -5.58
C LYS A 65 5.39 24.53 -5.33
N GLY A 66 5.64 23.35 -5.92
CA GLY A 66 4.84 22.14 -5.69
C GLY A 66 5.61 21.11 -4.87
N LYS A 67 4.92 20.34 -4.06
CA LYS A 67 5.45 19.15 -3.38
C LYS A 67 4.38 18.08 -3.31
N ILE A 68 4.81 16.82 -3.23
CA ILE A 68 3.93 15.72 -2.88
C ILE A 68 3.59 15.84 -1.40
N ASP A 69 2.31 15.83 -1.07
CA ASP A 69 1.81 15.87 0.30
C ASP A 69 1.59 14.46 0.83
N ARG A 70 0.96 13.62 0.03
CA ARG A 70 0.61 12.24 0.34
C ARG A 70 0.50 11.43 -0.94
N LEU A 71 0.46 10.10 -0.81
CA LEU A 71 0.17 9.18 -1.91
C LEU A 71 -1.11 8.43 -1.58
N ASN A 72 -2.10 8.51 -2.47
CA ASN A 72 -3.32 7.74 -2.34
C ASN A 72 -3.10 6.37 -3.00
N PHE A 73 -3.42 5.33 -2.27
CA PHE A 73 -3.36 3.95 -2.73
C PHE A 73 -4.74 3.34 -2.73
N SER A 74 -5.08 2.58 -3.76
CA SER A 74 -6.25 1.71 -3.75
C SER A 74 -5.90 0.31 -4.22
N CYS A 75 -6.58 -0.67 -3.63
CA CYS A 75 -6.42 -2.07 -3.95
C CYS A 75 -7.78 -2.76 -3.99
N THR A 76 -7.99 -3.57 -5.04
CA THR A 76 -9.13 -4.47 -5.17
C THR A 76 -8.60 -5.90 -5.15
N TYR A 77 -9.20 -6.77 -4.35
CA TYR A 77 -8.77 -8.16 -4.18
C TYR A 77 -9.95 -9.13 -4.16
N GLY A 78 -9.69 -10.42 -4.44
CA GLY A 78 -10.74 -11.41 -4.69
C GLY A 78 -11.16 -12.23 -3.49
N GLU A 79 -10.35 -12.29 -2.43
CA GLU A 79 -10.60 -13.15 -1.28
C GLU A 79 -10.63 -12.37 0.03
N LEU A 80 -11.70 -12.52 0.79
CA LEU A 80 -11.79 -11.93 2.12
C LEU A 80 -10.85 -12.67 3.09
N SER A 81 -9.86 -11.95 3.63
CA SER A 81 -8.92 -12.46 4.61
C SER A 81 -9.07 -11.74 5.94
N ILE A 82 -9.22 -12.49 7.02
CA ILE A 82 -9.31 -11.95 8.38
C ILE A 82 -7.98 -11.32 8.82
N ASP A 83 -6.86 -11.86 8.36
CA ASP A 83 -5.52 -11.33 8.66
C ASP A 83 -5.31 -9.96 8.01
N VAL A 84 -5.79 -9.78 6.77
CA VAL A 84 -5.78 -8.48 6.10
C VAL A 84 -6.62 -7.46 6.86
N LEU A 85 -7.83 -7.85 7.30
CA LEU A 85 -8.70 -6.97 8.07
C LEU A 85 -8.09 -6.59 9.43
N ASP A 86 -7.40 -7.52 10.10
CA ASP A 86 -6.69 -7.28 11.36
C ASP A 86 -5.62 -6.19 11.19
N VAL A 87 -4.79 -6.28 10.15
CA VAL A 87 -3.78 -5.26 9.85
C VAL A 87 -4.38 -3.91 9.50
N LEU A 88 -5.48 -3.89 8.72
CA LEU A 88 -6.12 -2.66 8.25
C LEU A 88 -6.87 -1.91 9.36
N LEU A 89 -7.53 -2.65 10.26
CA LEU A 89 -8.41 -2.10 11.29
C LEU A 89 -7.73 -2.02 12.66
N GLY A 90 -6.72 -2.87 12.91
CA GLY A 90 -6.03 -2.94 14.20
C GLY A 90 -6.91 -3.50 15.32
N ASP A 91 -7.93 -4.23 14.96
CA ASP A 91 -8.87 -4.84 15.90
C ASP A 91 -8.31 -6.17 16.46
N THR A 92 -8.93 -6.68 17.49
CA THR A 92 -8.44 -7.90 18.13
C THR A 92 -8.93 -9.14 17.41
N LYS A 93 -8.01 -9.86 16.80
CA LYS A 93 -8.25 -11.20 16.25
C LYS A 93 -8.22 -12.22 17.38
N ALA A 94 -9.29 -12.95 17.58
CA ALA A 94 -9.32 -14.12 18.44
C ALA A 94 -8.98 -15.37 17.59
N ALA A 95 -7.96 -16.11 18.04
CA ALA A 95 -7.63 -17.39 17.43
C ALA A 95 -8.80 -18.37 17.51
N ALA A 96 -8.88 -19.24 16.54
CA ALA A 96 -9.86 -20.31 16.44
C ALA A 96 -9.73 -21.35 17.58
N GLY A 97 -9.83 -21.06 18.79
CA GLY A 97 -9.76 -21.97 19.96
C GLY A 97 -10.10 -23.44 19.65
N SER A 98 -11.00 -24.04 20.40
CA SER A 98 -11.52 -25.41 20.15
C SER A 98 -12.68 -25.45 19.14
N SER A 99 -13.07 -24.32 18.58
CA SER A 99 -14.25 -24.16 17.70
C SER A 99 -13.79 -23.67 16.34
N ASP A 100 -13.10 -24.21 15.53
CA ASP A 100 -12.71 -23.88 14.13
C ASP A 100 -13.17 -22.51 13.56
N ALA A 101 -13.44 -21.54 14.44
CA ALA A 101 -13.92 -20.18 14.10
C ALA A 101 -12.91 -19.12 14.50
N GLU A 102 -12.34 -18.44 13.54
CA GLU A 102 -11.63 -17.19 13.78
C GLU A 102 -12.61 -16.02 13.85
N THR A 103 -12.38 -15.11 14.76
CA THR A 103 -13.26 -13.96 14.98
C THR A 103 -12.44 -12.69 15.02
N LEU A 104 -12.83 -11.70 14.24
CA LEU A 104 -12.36 -10.33 14.34
C LEU A 104 -13.47 -9.49 14.97
N THR A 105 -13.20 -8.87 16.11
CA THR A 105 -14.18 -8.01 16.79
C THR A 105 -13.94 -6.57 16.36
N LEU A 106 -14.93 -5.97 15.73
CA LEU A 106 -14.83 -4.63 15.14
C LEU A 106 -15.19 -3.53 16.14
N GLY A 107 -14.42 -2.44 16.14
CA GLY A 107 -14.75 -1.20 16.82
C GLY A 107 -14.70 -1.26 18.36
N MET A 108 -13.87 -2.12 18.93
CA MET A 108 -13.76 -2.30 20.37
C MET A 108 -13.06 -1.16 21.11
N THR A 109 -12.31 -0.31 20.40
CA THR A 109 -11.55 0.76 21.04
C THR A 109 -11.72 2.08 20.29
N ASP A 110 -11.73 3.20 21.05
CA ASP A 110 -11.67 4.55 20.49
C ASP A 110 -10.26 4.90 19.96
N ALA A 111 -9.44 3.89 19.68
CA ALA A 111 -8.11 4.05 19.16
C ALA A 111 -8.15 4.51 17.68
N SER A 112 -7.20 5.30 17.30
CA SER A 112 -7.02 5.65 15.88
C SER A 112 -6.65 4.41 15.07
N LEU A 113 -7.09 4.36 13.82
CA LEU A 113 -6.72 3.30 12.89
C LEU A 113 -5.20 3.11 12.85
N PRO A 114 -4.71 1.88 12.76
CA PRO A 114 -3.29 1.58 12.72
C PRO A 114 -2.64 2.11 11.45
N TYR A 115 -1.33 2.28 11.53
CA TYR A 115 -0.51 2.49 10.34
C TYR A 115 0.06 1.15 9.87
N PHE A 116 0.21 1.00 8.57
CA PHE A 116 0.78 -0.20 7.96
C PHE A 116 1.67 0.15 6.76
N ARG A 117 2.59 -0.75 6.44
CA ARG A 117 3.39 -0.75 5.22
C ARG A 117 2.61 -1.47 4.13
N ILE A 118 2.74 -1.01 2.90
CA ILE A 118 2.20 -1.68 1.71
C ILE A 118 3.37 -2.00 0.78
N GLN A 119 3.41 -3.23 0.29
CA GLN A 119 4.33 -3.64 -0.77
C GLN A 119 3.51 -4.36 -1.85
N PHE A 120 3.68 -3.96 -3.10
CA PHE A 120 3.09 -4.68 -4.21
C PHE A 120 4.07 -4.87 -5.35
N LEU A 121 3.89 -5.96 -6.04
CA LEU A 121 4.73 -6.44 -7.11
C LEU A 121 3.95 -6.41 -8.41
N ILE A 122 4.54 -5.83 -9.44
CA ILE A 122 4.01 -5.80 -10.78
C ILE A 122 4.98 -6.53 -11.67
N ASN A 123 4.48 -7.49 -12.45
CA ASN A 123 5.29 -8.17 -13.44
C ASN A 123 5.62 -7.24 -14.62
N ASP A 124 6.82 -7.36 -15.14
CA ASP A 124 7.20 -6.72 -16.37
C ASP A 124 6.98 -7.66 -17.57
N LEU A 125 6.27 -7.16 -18.58
CA LEU A 125 6.07 -7.85 -19.84
C LEU A 125 7.22 -7.51 -20.80
N GLN A 126 8.27 -8.30 -20.76
CA GLN A 126 9.36 -8.12 -21.74
C GLN A 126 9.08 -8.75 -23.08
N THR A 127 9.17 -7.94 -24.11
CA THR A 127 9.06 -8.35 -25.52
C THR A 127 10.37 -8.78 -26.16
N SER A 128 11.51 -8.69 -25.49
CA SER A 128 12.83 -8.87 -26.14
C SER A 128 13.89 -9.60 -25.32
N GLY A 129 13.54 -10.64 -24.58
CA GLY A 129 14.54 -11.60 -24.08
C GLY A 129 15.55 -11.12 -23.03
N ASP A 130 15.52 -9.87 -22.62
CA ASP A 130 16.29 -9.32 -21.51
C ASP A 130 15.36 -9.18 -20.29
N SER A 131 15.77 -9.79 -19.21
CA SER A 131 14.94 -10.03 -18.04
C SER A 131 14.89 -8.85 -17.06
N LEU A 132 14.05 -7.86 -17.30
CA LEU A 132 13.44 -7.19 -16.18
C LEU A 132 12.32 -8.10 -15.67
N ALA A 133 12.38 -8.50 -14.43
CA ALA A 133 11.45 -9.47 -13.95
C ALA A 133 10.31 -8.81 -13.18
N GLU A 134 10.58 -7.75 -12.45
CA GLU A 134 9.64 -7.22 -11.46
C GLU A 134 9.81 -5.73 -11.17
N VAL A 135 8.69 -5.06 -10.92
CA VAL A 135 8.66 -3.73 -10.32
C VAL A 135 8.03 -3.85 -8.93
N ILE A 136 8.81 -3.58 -7.90
CA ILE A 136 8.33 -3.57 -6.52
C ILE A 136 8.08 -2.14 -6.09
N VAL A 137 6.86 -1.88 -5.59
CA VAL A 137 6.50 -0.61 -4.99
C VAL A 137 6.28 -0.82 -3.49
N THR A 138 7.00 -0.07 -2.68
CA THR A 138 6.90 -0.09 -1.23
C THR A 138 6.44 1.28 -0.72
N LEU A 139 5.33 1.32 0.02
CA LEU A 139 4.88 2.46 0.80
C LEU A 139 5.21 2.21 2.26
N GLN A 140 6.00 3.09 2.87
CA GLN A 140 6.57 2.84 4.20
C GLN A 140 5.56 2.97 5.33
N LYS A 141 4.60 3.89 5.20
CA LYS A 141 3.60 4.14 6.23
C LYS A 141 2.32 4.64 5.59
N ALA A 142 1.27 3.89 5.71
CA ALA A 142 -0.06 4.22 5.20
C ALA A 142 -1.11 4.02 6.29
N GLN A 143 -2.26 4.64 6.14
CA GLN A 143 -3.41 4.46 7.00
C GLN A 143 -4.65 4.27 6.13
N LEU A 144 -5.55 3.40 6.57
CA LEU A 144 -6.83 3.17 5.89
C LEU A 144 -7.65 4.47 5.87
N THR A 145 -8.19 4.80 4.69
CA THR A 145 -9.06 5.97 4.51
C THR A 145 -10.46 5.60 4.06
N GLY A 146 -10.66 4.38 3.58
CA GLY A 146 -11.95 3.89 3.13
C GLY A 146 -11.85 2.57 2.36
N GLY A 147 -12.96 2.19 1.75
CA GLY A 147 -13.09 0.98 0.95
C GLY A 147 -14.30 0.16 1.34
N THR A 148 -14.58 -0.88 0.56
CA THR A 148 -15.61 -1.88 0.84
C THR A 148 -14.94 -3.14 1.33
N LEU A 149 -14.70 -3.24 2.63
CA LEU A 149 -13.93 -4.34 3.22
C LEU A 149 -14.67 -5.68 3.17
N VAL A 150 -15.99 -5.63 3.26
CA VAL A 150 -16.85 -6.82 3.17
C VAL A 150 -18.05 -6.49 2.29
N SER A 151 -18.29 -7.29 1.28
CA SER A 151 -19.46 -7.18 0.41
C SER A 151 -20.06 -8.57 0.12
N GLY A 152 -21.30 -8.62 -0.28
CA GLY A 152 -21.98 -9.86 -0.66
C GLY A 152 -22.98 -9.59 -1.78
N SER A 153 -23.01 -10.49 -2.79
CA SER A 153 -23.96 -10.47 -3.89
C SER A 153 -24.35 -11.90 -4.23
N THR A 154 -25.58 -12.09 -4.71
CA THR A 154 -26.06 -13.40 -5.18
C THR A 154 -25.55 -13.73 -6.59
N ASP A 155 -25.24 -12.74 -7.38
CA ASP A 155 -24.98 -12.87 -8.81
C ASP A 155 -23.56 -12.48 -9.25
N ALA A 156 -22.70 -12.05 -8.31
CA ALA A 156 -21.33 -11.65 -8.60
C ALA A 156 -20.37 -12.09 -7.49
N PHE A 157 -19.12 -12.31 -7.85
CA PHE A 157 -18.06 -12.53 -6.88
C PHE A 157 -17.83 -11.27 -6.04
N ASN A 158 -17.63 -11.48 -4.75
CA ASN A 158 -17.24 -10.39 -3.87
C ASN A 158 -15.81 -9.95 -4.22
N GLN A 159 -15.64 -8.64 -4.36
CA GLN A 159 -14.32 -8.03 -4.54
C GLN A 159 -14.16 -6.94 -3.48
N PRO A 160 -13.60 -7.29 -2.33
CA PRO A 160 -13.27 -6.29 -1.33
C PRO A 160 -12.29 -5.26 -1.89
N THR A 161 -12.45 -4.03 -1.43
CA THR A 161 -11.55 -2.93 -1.80
C THR A 161 -11.12 -2.18 -0.56
N PHE A 162 -9.89 -1.69 -0.54
CA PHE A 162 -9.47 -0.72 0.45
C PHE A 162 -8.71 0.43 -0.18
N THR A 163 -8.86 1.59 0.40
CA THR A 163 -8.10 2.78 0.05
C THR A 163 -7.29 3.23 1.26
N ALA A 164 -6.08 3.63 1.01
CA ALA A 164 -5.15 4.06 2.05
C ALA A 164 -4.39 5.32 1.61
N GLU A 165 -3.98 6.08 2.57
CA GLU A 165 -3.20 7.29 2.36
C GLU A 165 -1.81 7.10 2.97
N ALA A 166 -0.78 7.17 2.12
CA ALA A 166 0.60 7.03 2.58
C ALA A 166 1.18 8.40 2.97
N ILE A 167 1.79 8.43 4.13
CA ILE A 167 2.47 9.58 4.71
C ILE A 167 3.93 9.24 4.98
N LYS A 168 4.75 10.25 5.23
CA LYS A 168 6.14 10.02 5.61
C LYS A 168 6.24 9.46 7.02
N PRO A 169 7.00 8.39 7.26
CA PRO A 169 7.31 7.95 8.61
C PRO A 169 8.18 8.98 9.34
N ALA A 170 8.13 8.97 10.66
CA ALA A 170 9.04 9.73 11.50
C ALA A 170 10.42 9.07 11.61
N GLY A 171 10.45 7.73 11.51
CA GLY A 171 11.65 6.91 11.49
C GLY A 171 12.31 6.85 10.11
N THR A 172 13.37 6.06 10.02
CA THR A 172 14.11 5.85 8.76
C THR A 172 13.55 4.64 8.00
N PRO A 173 13.37 4.72 6.67
CA PRO A 173 13.64 5.84 5.78
C PRO A 173 12.54 6.92 5.81
N VAL A 174 12.93 8.20 5.87
CA VAL A 174 12.00 9.34 5.89
C VAL A 174 11.53 9.67 4.47
N GLN A 175 10.77 8.77 3.88
CA GLN A 175 10.21 8.89 2.52
C GLN A 175 8.82 8.22 2.47
N PHE A 176 7.95 8.64 1.57
CA PHE A 176 6.65 8.00 1.38
C PHE A 176 6.78 6.52 1.00
N GLY A 177 7.70 6.24 0.11
CA GLY A 177 7.94 4.91 -0.42
C GLY A 177 9.05 4.91 -1.46
N GLN A 178 9.23 3.78 -2.11
CA GLN A 178 10.19 3.58 -3.19
C GLN A 178 9.59 2.70 -4.28
N ILE A 179 10.07 2.90 -5.50
CA ILE A 179 9.80 2.04 -6.65
C ILE A 179 11.13 1.44 -7.06
N GLN A 180 11.20 0.12 -7.10
CA GLN A 180 12.39 -0.65 -7.47
C GLN A 180 12.13 -1.43 -8.75
N PHE A 181 13.02 -1.29 -9.72
CA PHE A 181 13.02 -2.08 -10.93
C PHE A 181 14.08 -3.17 -10.77
N LEU A 182 13.67 -4.42 -10.82
CA LEU A 182 14.55 -5.57 -10.61
C LEU A 182 14.75 -6.33 -11.90
N GLU A 183 16.02 -6.60 -12.24
CA GLU A 183 16.39 -7.42 -13.40
C GLU A 183 16.24 -8.92 -13.15
N THR A 184 16.10 -9.30 -11.88
CA THR A 184 15.89 -10.70 -11.47
C THR A 184 14.72 -10.74 -10.52
N ALA A 185 13.78 -11.66 -10.75
CA ALA A 185 12.66 -11.88 -9.88
C ALA A 185 13.14 -12.28 -8.48
N THR A 186 12.76 -11.50 -7.48
CA THR A 186 13.10 -11.78 -6.07
C THR A 186 11.87 -12.00 -5.21
N GLY A 187 10.69 -11.64 -5.71
CA GLY A 187 9.45 -11.63 -4.96
C GLY A 187 9.42 -10.58 -3.82
N LEU A 188 8.29 -10.48 -3.15
CA LEU A 188 8.18 -9.64 -1.96
C LEU A 188 8.82 -10.35 -0.76
N THR A 189 9.76 -9.68 -0.11
CA THR A 189 10.32 -10.16 1.16
C THR A 189 9.34 -9.91 2.31
N ALA A 190 9.35 -10.83 3.27
CA ALA A 190 8.52 -10.73 4.47
C ALA A 190 8.87 -9.52 5.34
#